data_67c5b1b12ec8a0a089f337a370b00d60
#
_entry.id   67c5b1b12ec8a0a089f337a370b00d60
#
_cell.length_a   1.000
_cell.length_b   1.000
_cell.length_c   1.000
_cell.angle_alpha   90.00
_cell.angle_beta   90.00
_cell.angle_gamma   90.00
#
_symmetry.space_group_name_H-M   'P 1'
#
loop_
_entity.id
_entity.type
_entity.pdbx_description
1 polymer ?
#
loop_
_entity_poly.entity_id
_entity_poly.type
_entity_poly.pdbx_seq_one_letter_code
_entity_poly.pdbx_strand_id
1 'polypeptide(L)'
;MAGYSRTPLARKLGIKPGHAVAVLGLVPSTFEPRLELPEGVKVSHQLRPQPYDVIILFVDKLAELERRMSPVLARLHPDGGLWIAWPKKAARKPTDITEDVVRRIGLAGGLVDNKVAAIDDVWAGLRLVVRVENREAVAYRAEPPAPKRKPRPRTKSGAGAAAHRALSRPR
;
A
#
# COMPACT_ATOMS: atom_id res chain seq x y z
N MET A 1 2.59 35.11 3.27
CA MET A 1 3.01 34.05 2.34
C MET A 1 3.40 32.86 3.12
N ALA A 2 2.56 31.88 3.08
CA ALA A 2 2.98 30.58 3.60
C ALA A 2 4.18 30.12 2.77
N GLY A 3 5.30 29.93 3.42
CA GLY A 3 6.50 29.44 2.75
C GLY A 3 6.23 28.06 2.20
N TYR A 4 6.01 27.98 0.92
CA TYR A 4 6.02 26.68 0.25
C TYR A 4 7.43 26.12 0.44
N SER A 5 7.50 25.04 1.19
CA SER A 5 8.75 24.28 1.27
C SER A 5 9.21 23.97 -0.16
N ARG A 6 10.43 24.37 -0.49
CA ARG A 6 11.03 24.07 -1.81
C ARG A 6 11.30 22.58 -1.99
N THR A 7 10.98 21.76 -1.00
CA THR A 7 11.16 20.31 -1.08
C THR A 7 10.14 19.72 -2.06
N PRO A 8 10.57 18.96 -3.06
CA PRO A 8 9.66 18.29 -3.97
C PRO A 8 8.61 17.46 -3.22
N LEU A 9 7.38 17.45 -3.72
CA LEU A 9 6.27 16.77 -3.05
C LEU A 9 6.55 15.29 -2.80
N ALA A 10 7.10 14.58 -3.76
CA ALA A 10 7.47 13.16 -3.61
C ALA A 10 8.43 12.95 -2.43
N ARG A 11 9.43 13.80 -2.31
CA ARG A 11 10.38 13.74 -1.19
C ARG A 11 9.73 14.06 0.15
N LYS A 12 8.83 15.04 0.15
CA LYS A 12 8.05 15.40 1.33
C LYS A 12 7.20 14.23 1.82
N LEU A 13 6.66 13.44 0.91
CA LEU A 13 5.84 12.26 1.20
C LEU A 13 6.68 11.01 1.50
N GLY A 14 7.99 11.09 1.39
CA GLY A 14 8.88 9.96 1.68
C GLY A 14 8.97 8.94 0.56
N ILE A 15 8.67 9.34 -0.68
CA ILE A 15 8.77 8.47 -1.84
C ILE A 15 10.23 8.46 -2.32
N LYS A 16 10.82 7.27 -2.34
CA LYS A 16 12.22 7.04 -2.77
C LYS A 16 12.26 6.26 -4.07
N PRO A 17 13.40 6.27 -4.78
CA PRO A 17 13.54 5.45 -5.99
C PRO A 17 13.17 3.98 -5.75
N GLY A 18 12.48 3.39 -6.70
CA GLY A 18 12.09 1.98 -6.63
C GLY A 18 10.90 1.66 -5.75
N HIS A 19 10.33 2.65 -5.03
CA HIS A 19 9.20 2.39 -4.15
C HIS A 19 7.94 1.95 -4.89
N ALA A 20 7.15 1.10 -4.24
CA ALA A 20 5.78 0.80 -4.63
C ALA A 20 4.86 1.77 -3.89
N VAL A 21 4.09 2.54 -4.63
CA VAL A 21 3.20 3.58 -4.10
C VAL A 21 1.76 3.30 -4.50
N ALA A 22 0.83 3.41 -3.56
CA ALA A 22 -0.60 3.37 -3.86
C ALA A 22 -1.20 4.75 -3.62
N VAL A 23 -1.96 5.25 -4.57
CA VAL A 23 -2.68 6.53 -4.49
C VAL A 23 -4.17 6.25 -4.63
N LEU A 24 -4.91 6.45 -3.56
CA LEU A 24 -6.28 5.95 -3.41
C LEU A 24 -7.27 7.04 -3.00
N GLY A 25 -8.53 6.79 -3.29
CA GLY A 25 -9.63 7.64 -2.83
C GLY A 25 -9.93 8.82 -3.74
N LEU A 26 -10.20 9.96 -3.14
CA LEU A 26 -10.60 11.19 -3.85
C LEU A 26 -9.40 11.97 -4.41
N VAL A 27 -8.54 11.30 -5.13
CA VAL A 27 -7.28 11.86 -5.63
C VAL A 27 -7.54 13.07 -6.52
N PRO A 28 -7.00 14.25 -6.18
CA PRO A 28 -7.11 15.41 -7.07
C PRO A 28 -6.37 15.18 -8.39
N SER A 29 -6.94 15.61 -9.50
CA SER A 29 -6.31 15.46 -10.81
C SER A 29 -4.95 16.17 -10.93
N THR A 30 -4.70 17.14 -10.08
CA THR A 30 -3.46 17.89 -10.03
C THR A 30 -2.38 17.23 -9.18
N PHE A 31 -2.70 16.17 -8.45
CA PHE A 31 -1.79 15.58 -7.47
C PHE A 31 -0.61 14.86 -8.13
N GLU A 32 -0.88 13.88 -8.98
CA GLU A 32 0.18 13.07 -9.58
C GLU A 32 1.13 13.86 -10.47
N PRO A 33 0.65 14.82 -11.30
CA PRO A 33 1.57 15.63 -12.09
C PRO A 33 2.58 16.43 -11.26
N ARG A 34 2.24 16.72 -9.99
CA ARG A 34 3.12 17.46 -9.09
C ARG A 34 4.11 16.59 -8.34
N LEU A 35 3.97 15.26 -8.42
CA LEU A 35 4.81 14.37 -7.64
C LEU A 35 6.26 14.35 -8.09
N GLU A 36 6.54 14.52 -9.37
CA GLU A 36 7.90 14.40 -9.91
C GLU A 36 8.58 13.15 -9.35
N LEU A 37 8.03 11.98 -9.73
CA LEU A 37 8.40 10.70 -9.14
C LEU A 37 9.87 10.35 -9.39
N PRO A 38 10.58 9.83 -8.37
CA PRO A 38 11.91 9.27 -8.56
C PRO A 38 11.91 8.07 -9.49
N GLU A 39 13.11 7.72 -9.97
CA GLU A 39 13.28 6.60 -10.89
C GLU A 39 12.77 5.29 -10.28
N GLY A 40 12.13 4.47 -11.09
CA GLY A 40 11.69 3.15 -10.70
C GLY A 40 10.47 3.08 -9.79
N VAL A 41 9.86 4.22 -9.48
CA VAL A 41 8.64 4.24 -8.66
C VAL A 41 7.46 3.69 -9.47
N LYS A 42 6.74 2.76 -8.87
CA LYS A 42 5.51 2.19 -9.45
C LYS A 42 4.31 2.69 -8.68
N VAL A 43 3.38 3.33 -9.37
CA VAL A 43 2.15 3.84 -8.78
C VAL A 43 0.98 2.94 -9.13
N SER A 44 0.18 2.59 -8.12
CA SER A 44 -1.07 1.85 -8.27
C SER A 44 -2.23 2.69 -7.76
N HIS A 45 -3.36 2.62 -8.43
CA HIS A 45 -4.60 3.29 -8.01
C HIS A 45 -5.57 2.34 -7.33
N GLN A 46 -5.14 1.11 -7.11
CA GLN A 46 -5.88 0.08 -6.43
C GLN A 46 -4.92 -0.73 -5.56
N LEU A 47 -5.40 -1.24 -4.46
CA LEU A 47 -4.61 -2.15 -3.63
C LEU A 47 -4.52 -3.51 -4.30
N ARG A 48 -3.33 -3.87 -4.69
CA ARG A 48 -2.99 -5.19 -5.23
C ARG A 48 -2.43 -6.07 -4.13
N PRO A 49 -2.36 -7.40 -4.31
CA PRO A 49 -1.81 -8.30 -3.30
C PRO A 49 -0.28 -8.20 -3.23
N GLN A 50 0.21 -7.04 -2.86
CA GLN A 50 1.63 -6.75 -2.66
C GLN A 50 1.78 -5.69 -1.57
N PRO A 51 2.92 -5.63 -0.87
CA PRO A 51 3.17 -4.56 0.07
C PRO A 51 3.48 -3.24 -0.65
N TYR A 52 3.15 -2.13 -0.01
CA TYR A 52 3.45 -0.79 -0.52
C TYR A 52 4.34 -0.04 0.47
N ASP A 53 5.33 0.65 -0.06
CA ASP A 53 6.24 1.50 0.74
C ASP A 53 5.57 2.79 1.17
N VAL A 54 4.71 3.33 0.32
CA VAL A 54 3.92 4.53 0.61
C VAL A 54 2.50 4.32 0.10
N ILE A 55 1.53 4.57 0.97
CA ILE A 55 0.12 4.60 0.61
C ILE A 55 -0.40 6.00 0.90
N ILE A 56 -1.09 6.59 -0.06
CA ILE A 56 -1.69 7.92 0.09
C ILE A 56 -3.19 7.77 -0.15
N LEU A 57 -3.97 8.02 0.88
CA LEU A 57 -5.42 7.87 0.85
C LEU A 57 -6.11 9.23 1.04
N PHE A 58 -6.81 9.69 0.01
CA PHE A 58 -7.60 10.92 0.04
C PHE A 58 -9.03 10.61 0.44
N VAL A 59 -9.46 11.13 1.57
CA VAL A 59 -10.81 10.90 2.12
C VAL A 59 -11.40 12.20 2.69
N ASP A 60 -12.71 12.32 2.64
CA ASP A 60 -13.43 13.45 3.24
C ASP A 60 -14.49 13.01 4.24
N LYS A 61 -14.74 11.71 4.37
CA LYS A 61 -15.72 11.13 5.29
C LYS A 61 -15.11 10.12 6.22
N LEU A 62 -15.41 10.27 7.50
CA LEU A 62 -14.93 9.35 8.54
C LEU A 62 -15.32 7.90 8.25
N ALA A 63 -16.57 7.65 7.87
CA ALA A 63 -17.05 6.31 7.56
C ALA A 63 -16.22 5.64 6.44
N GLU A 64 -15.83 6.40 5.44
CA GLU A 64 -14.98 5.91 4.35
C GLU A 64 -13.56 5.61 4.85
N LEU A 65 -13.00 6.48 5.68
CA LEU A 65 -11.69 6.25 6.29
C LEU A 65 -11.69 4.96 7.11
N GLU A 66 -12.68 4.79 7.98
CA GLU A 66 -12.81 3.58 8.81
C GLU A 66 -12.92 2.32 7.97
N ARG A 67 -13.73 2.36 6.92
CA ARG A 67 -13.92 1.24 6.01
C ARG A 67 -12.63 0.85 5.29
N ARG A 68 -11.80 1.84 4.95
CA ARG A 68 -10.57 1.60 4.18
C ARG A 68 -9.37 1.20 5.02
N MET A 69 -9.38 1.43 6.32
CA MET A 69 -8.21 1.19 7.17
C MET A 69 -7.73 -0.25 7.15
N SER A 70 -8.63 -1.23 7.31
CA SER A 70 -8.24 -2.63 7.35
C SER A 70 -7.54 -3.11 6.07
N PRO A 71 -8.11 -2.91 4.87
CA PRO A 71 -7.41 -3.32 3.65
C PRO A 71 -6.11 -2.54 3.41
N VAL A 72 -6.04 -1.28 3.78
CA VAL A 72 -4.83 -0.46 3.64
C VAL A 72 -3.73 -0.99 4.57
N LEU A 73 -4.05 -1.23 5.83
CA LEU A 73 -3.08 -1.77 6.78
C LEU A 73 -2.55 -3.14 6.36
N ALA A 74 -3.38 -3.96 5.75
CA ALA A 74 -2.97 -5.27 5.25
C ALA A 74 -1.92 -5.20 4.13
N ARG A 75 -1.77 -4.04 3.49
CA ARG A 75 -0.85 -3.83 2.36
C ARG A 75 0.28 -2.85 2.67
N LEU A 76 0.29 -2.26 3.85
CA LEU A 76 1.36 -1.35 4.23
C LEU A 76 2.60 -2.14 4.63
N HIS A 77 3.74 -1.82 3.98
CA HIS A 77 5.02 -2.40 4.38
C HIS A 77 5.33 -1.99 5.84
N PRO A 78 5.92 -2.88 6.66
CA PRO A 78 6.25 -2.55 8.06
C PRO A 78 7.09 -1.28 8.22
N ASP A 79 7.98 -1.00 7.26
CA ASP A 79 8.81 0.20 7.26
C ASP A 79 8.22 1.33 6.42
N GLY A 80 7.02 1.12 5.89
CA GLY A 80 6.36 2.08 5.01
C GLY A 80 5.63 3.19 5.75
N GLY A 81 5.05 4.10 4.99
CA GLY A 81 4.25 5.20 5.50
C GLY A 81 2.87 5.27 4.85
N LEU A 82 1.89 5.50 5.69
CA LEU A 82 0.51 5.74 5.26
C LEU A 82 0.19 7.22 5.44
N TRP A 83 -0.10 7.89 4.35
CA TRP A 83 -0.60 9.25 4.37
C TRP A 83 -2.12 9.23 4.28
N ILE A 84 -2.79 9.77 5.28
CA ILE A 84 -4.21 10.09 5.21
C ILE A 84 -4.31 11.56 4.87
N ALA A 85 -4.97 11.88 3.77
CA ALA A 85 -5.20 13.23 3.31
C ALA A 85 -6.68 13.59 3.43
N TRP A 86 -6.96 14.75 4.01
CA TRP A 86 -8.32 15.26 4.20
C TRP A 86 -8.39 16.74 3.84
N PRO A 87 -9.59 17.29 3.54
CA PRO A 87 -9.73 18.72 3.24
C PRO A 87 -9.43 19.59 4.44
N LYS A 88 -8.62 20.63 4.23
CA LYS A 88 -8.34 21.65 5.25
C LYS A 88 -9.60 22.44 5.57
N LYS A 89 -9.68 22.93 6.81
CA LYS A 89 -10.78 23.83 7.20
C LYS A 89 -10.88 25.05 6.28
N ALA A 90 -9.76 25.63 5.89
CA ALA A 90 -9.71 26.79 5.02
C ALA A 90 -10.28 26.52 3.61
N ALA A 91 -10.33 25.28 3.17
CA ALA A 91 -10.90 24.91 1.88
C ALA A 91 -12.43 24.93 1.88
N ARG A 92 -13.06 25.01 3.05
CA ARG A 92 -14.51 25.05 3.24
C ARG A 92 -15.25 23.89 2.55
N LYS A 93 -14.60 22.77 2.35
CA LYS A 93 -15.25 21.57 1.84
C LYS A 93 -15.89 20.79 3.00
N PRO A 94 -17.06 20.19 2.81
CA PRO A 94 -17.67 19.38 3.85
C PRO A 94 -16.77 18.18 4.20
N THR A 95 -16.45 18.05 5.47
CA THR A 95 -15.70 16.88 5.98
C THR A 95 -15.92 16.75 7.47
N ASP A 96 -16.01 15.52 7.94
CA ASP A 96 -16.02 15.17 9.36
C ASP A 96 -14.64 14.65 9.82
N ILE A 97 -13.61 14.79 8.97
CA ILE A 97 -12.25 14.37 9.29
C ILE A 97 -11.42 15.55 9.75
N THR A 98 -10.71 15.36 10.87
CA THR A 98 -9.75 16.29 11.42
C THR A 98 -8.45 15.56 11.69
N GLU A 99 -7.38 16.29 11.97
CA GLU A 99 -6.10 15.70 12.36
C GLU A 99 -6.24 14.77 13.56
N ASP A 100 -7.00 15.17 14.59
CA ASP A 100 -7.21 14.36 15.78
C ASP A 100 -7.98 13.07 15.47
N VAL A 101 -8.94 13.12 14.57
CA VAL A 101 -9.68 11.94 14.11
C VAL A 101 -8.74 10.97 13.42
N VAL A 102 -7.89 11.44 12.52
CA VAL A 102 -6.92 10.61 11.79
C VAL A 102 -5.93 9.97 12.77
N ARG A 103 -5.42 10.76 13.70
CA ARG A 103 -4.49 10.27 14.73
C ARG A 103 -5.11 9.18 15.57
N ARG A 104 -6.34 9.37 16.02
CA ARG A 104 -7.07 8.37 16.82
C ARG A 104 -7.27 7.07 16.07
N ILE A 105 -7.67 7.14 14.81
CA ILE A 105 -7.87 5.95 13.97
C ILE A 105 -6.55 5.24 13.73
N GLY A 106 -5.48 5.97 13.47
CA GLY A 106 -4.15 5.41 13.32
C GLY A 106 -3.68 4.66 14.56
N LEU A 107 -3.83 5.28 15.74
CA LEU A 107 -3.46 4.66 17.01
C LEU A 107 -4.26 3.39 17.26
N ALA A 108 -5.56 3.39 16.98
CA ALA A 108 -6.40 2.21 17.11
C ALA A 108 -5.95 1.07 16.19
N GLY A 109 -5.35 1.40 15.04
CA GLY A 109 -4.81 0.43 14.08
C GLY A 109 -3.38 -0.03 14.37
N GLY A 110 -2.78 0.41 15.48
CA GLY A 110 -1.40 0.06 15.81
C GLY A 110 -0.34 0.94 15.14
N LEU A 111 -0.74 2.10 14.64
CA LEU A 111 0.14 3.07 14.01
C LEU A 111 0.42 4.25 14.95
N VAL A 112 1.44 5.02 14.63
CA VAL A 112 1.71 6.32 15.24
C VAL A 112 1.94 7.34 14.14
N ASP A 113 1.58 8.59 14.41
CA ASP A 113 1.85 9.69 13.51
C ASP A 113 3.29 10.19 13.71
N ASN A 114 3.93 10.59 12.63
CA ASN A 114 5.29 11.13 12.69
C ASN A 114 5.51 12.38 11.85
N LYS A 115 4.58 12.78 11.04
CA LYS A 115 4.72 13.97 10.21
C LYS A 115 3.36 14.50 9.76
N VAL A 116 3.20 15.80 9.81
CA VAL A 116 2.07 16.54 9.24
C VAL A 116 2.60 17.35 8.06
N ALA A 117 1.88 17.39 6.96
CA ALA A 117 2.24 18.19 5.80
C ALA A 117 1.00 18.71 5.08
N ALA A 118 1.14 19.91 4.50
CA ALA A 118 0.19 20.36 3.50
C ALA A 118 0.51 19.66 2.19
N ILE A 119 -0.47 18.99 1.59
CA ILE A 119 -0.31 18.36 0.28
C ILE A 119 -0.50 19.40 -0.81
N ASP A 120 -1.53 20.22 -0.67
CA ASP A 120 -1.78 21.38 -1.53
C ASP A 120 -2.62 22.43 -0.79
N ASP A 121 -3.23 23.35 -1.51
CA ASP A 121 -4.05 24.40 -0.89
C ASP A 121 -5.33 23.85 -0.26
N VAL A 122 -5.80 22.71 -0.70
CA VAL A 122 -7.05 22.09 -0.24
C VAL A 122 -6.81 20.96 0.76
N TRP A 123 -5.79 20.14 0.53
CA TRP A 123 -5.57 18.89 1.25
C TRP A 123 -4.42 18.98 2.26
N ALA A 124 -4.71 18.56 3.48
CA ALA A 124 -3.69 18.32 4.52
C ALA A 124 -3.42 16.82 4.61
N GLY A 125 -2.26 16.44 5.07
CA GLY A 125 -1.89 15.04 5.25
C GLY A 125 -1.22 14.78 6.60
N LEU A 126 -1.50 13.61 7.17
CA LEU A 126 -0.83 13.07 8.36
C LEU A 126 -0.20 11.74 7.98
N ARG A 127 1.09 11.60 8.23
CA ARG A 127 1.82 10.37 7.99
C ARG A 127 1.78 9.47 9.21
N LEU A 128 1.27 8.26 9.00
CA LEU A 128 1.18 7.21 10.00
C LEU A 128 2.18 6.10 9.65
N VAL A 129 2.85 5.59 10.67
CA VAL A 129 3.81 4.49 10.52
C VAL A 129 3.50 3.39 11.53
N VAL A 130 3.89 2.16 11.22
CA VAL A 130 3.73 1.04 12.13
C VAL A 130 4.63 1.27 13.35
N ARG A 131 4.08 1.09 14.54
CA ARG A 131 4.88 1.18 15.77
C ARG A 131 6.03 0.21 15.73
N VAL A 132 7.19 0.62 16.22
CA VAL A 132 8.40 -0.22 16.22
C VAL A 132 8.12 -1.59 16.84
N GLU A 133 7.36 -1.62 17.94
CA GLU A 133 7.03 -2.88 18.62
C GLU A 133 6.18 -3.83 17.78
N ASN A 134 5.44 -3.29 16.81
CA ASN A 134 4.53 -4.06 15.99
C ASN A 134 5.12 -4.46 14.64
N ARG A 135 6.30 -3.99 14.30
CA ARG A 135 6.90 -4.24 12.97
C ARG A 135 7.15 -5.70 12.69
N GLU A 136 7.64 -6.44 13.67
CA GLU A 136 7.84 -7.87 13.52
C GLU A 136 6.52 -8.62 13.32
N ALA A 137 5.50 -8.26 14.07
CA ALA A 137 4.19 -8.89 13.97
C ALA A 137 3.53 -8.70 12.61
N VAL A 138 3.89 -7.65 11.85
CA VAL A 138 3.33 -7.38 10.53
C VAL A 138 4.31 -7.66 9.40
N ALA A 139 5.53 -8.06 9.71
CA ALA A 139 6.58 -8.33 8.71
C ALA A 139 6.16 -9.39 7.69
N TYR A 140 5.40 -10.39 8.11
CA TYR A 140 4.89 -11.42 7.22
C TYR A 140 4.02 -10.88 6.09
N ARG A 141 3.43 -9.71 6.28
CA ARG A 141 2.60 -9.07 5.25
C ARG A 141 3.43 -8.51 4.10
N ALA A 142 4.71 -8.29 4.35
CA ALA A 142 5.62 -7.74 3.36
C ALA A 142 6.28 -8.81 2.50
N GLU A 143 6.13 -10.09 2.85
CA GLU A 143 6.66 -11.14 2.01
C GLU A 143 5.88 -11.20 0.70
N PRO A 144 6.55 -11.18 -0.44
CA PRO A 144 5.86 -11.39 -1.70
C PRO A 144 5.21 -12.77 -1.67
N PRO A 145 4.01 -12.91 -2.24
CA PRO A 145 3.38 -14.20 -2.33
C PRO A 145 4.36 -15.19 -2.98
N ALA A 146 4.53 -16.34 -2.35
CA ALA A 146 5.38 -17.38 -2.88
C ALA A 146 5.07 -17.59 -4.36
N PRO A 147 6.08 -17.69 -5.23
CA PRO A 147 5.85 -17.88 -6.64
C PRO A 147 4.93 -19.07 -6.82
N LYS A 148 3.83 -18.87 -7.52
CA LYS A 148 2.91 -19.97 -7.84
C LYS A 148 3.74 -21.05 -8.48
N ARG A 149 3.90 -22.15 -7.79
CA ARG A 149 4.57 -23.33 -8.36
C ARG A 149 3.88 -23.62 -9.67
N LYS A 150 4.62 -23.53 -10.76
CA LYS A 150 4.12 -24.02 -12.03
C LYS A 150 3.69 -25.48 -11.80
N PRO A 151 2.50 -25.86 -12.21
CA PRO A 151 2.11 -27.23 -12.08
C PRO A 151 3.20 -28.09 -12.72
N ARG A 152 3.71 -29.02 -11.99
CA ARG A 152 4.64 -30.01 -12.53
C ARG A 152 3.95 -30.60 -13.76
N PRO A 153 4.62 -30.65 -14.89
CA PRO A 153 4.08 -31.39 -16.00
C PRO A 153 3.76 -32.79 -15.50
N ARG A 154 2.54 -33.18 -15.65
CA ARG A 154 2.18 -34.57 -15.41
C ARG A 154 3.10 -35.40 -16.28
N THR A 155 4.10 -35.98 -15.67
CA THR A 155 4.78 -37.05 -16.32
C THR A 155 3.71 -38.09 -16.60
N LYS A 156 3.43 -38.29 -17.82
CA LYS A 156 2.74 -39.51 -18.18
C LYS A 156 3.69 -40.61 -17.75
N SER A 157 3.55 -41.02 -16.53
CA SER A 157 4.28 -42.17 -16.13
C SER A 157 3.71 -43.28 -16.93
N GLY A 158 4.49 -43.67 -17.74
CA GLY A 158 4.33 -44.64 -18.56
C GLY A 158 3.54 -45.75 -18.19
N ALA A 159 2.43 -45.56 -18.47
CA ALA A 159 1.56 -46.63 -18.38
C ALA A 159 1.97 -47.72 -19.30
N GLY A 160 2.93 -47.49 -20.06
CA GLY A 160 3.22 -48.50 -20.96
C GLY A 160 4.09 -49.59 -20.47
N ALA A 161 4.63 -49.33 -19.36
CA ALA A 161 5.66 -50.26 -19.03
C ALA A 161 5.19 -51.60 -18.64
N ALA A 162 3.97 -51.74 -18.37
CA ALA A 162 3.61 -52.94 -17.79
C ALA A 162 3.26 -53.94 -18.72
N ALA A 163 3.25 -53.63 -19.91
CA ALA A 163 2.63 -54.50 -20.74
C ALA A 163 3.42 -55.62 -21.21
N HIS A 164 4.44 -55.84 -20.90
CA HIS A 164 5.25 -56.70 -21.48
C HIS A 164 5.63 -57.84 -20.93
N ARG A 165 5.03 -58.38 -20.35
CA ARG A 165 5.34 -59.46 -19.87
C ARG A 165 4.89 -60.53 -20.49
N ALA A 166 4.95 -60.46 -21.39
CA ALA A 166 4.48 -61.47 -22.12
C ALA A 166 4.96 -62.67 -21.71
N LEU A 167 4.66 -63.41 -21.63
CA LEU A 167 4.98 -64.46 -21.34
C LEU A 167 5.20 -65.40 -22.07
N SER A 168 5.92 -65.64 -22.33
CA SER A 168 6.17 -66.70 -23.01
C SER A 168 6.09 -67.85 -22.28
N ARG A 169 5.57 -68.80 -22.74
CA ARG A 169 5.45 -69.86 -22.25
C ARG A 169 6.07 -70.85 -22.86
N PRO A 170 6.87 -71.26 -22.57
CA PRO A 170 7.50 -72.35 -23.13
C PRO A 170 6.73 -73.58 -22.84
N ARG A 171 6.87 -74.49 -23.51
CA ARG A 171 6.32 -75.67 -23.33
C ARG A 171 7.13 -76.54 -22.64
#